data_63d3a90116bf69ec27ae2bd76b26c1dc
#
_entry.id   63d3a90116bf69ec27ae2bd76b26c1dc
#
_cell.length_a   1.000
_cell.length_b   1.000
_cell.length_c   1.000
_cell.angle_alpha   90.00
_cell.angle_beta   90.00
_cell.angle_gamma   90.00
#
_symmetry.space_group_name_H-M   'P 1'
#
loop_
_entity.id
_entity.type
_entity.pdbx_description
1 polymer ?
#
loop_
_entity_poly.entity_id
_entity_poly.type
_entity_poly.pdbx_seq_one_letter_code
_entity_poly.pdbx_strand_id
1 'polypeptide(L)'
;RIFPLLSPQIIDRSHPFPHLKNKALYAAAMLTGQDRSLLGIVEVPDSLPPIILLPGENAQYVRTEEVILSQLRKIFKAYHITEQCIVSVTRNADINYAEAGIYDDESEDLRDYMTKALRKRGRLAPVRLEMQGDAPEIRKLLEQKLKLDSQQTYICSCPLILKYAYQLDKADRSLYYTEYTPVYPDYLSKEHPIWPQIQQRDILLFYPYQSMQPFLGLLREAANDPQVLSIQMTIYRLAGNSAVAKHLCTAAENGKSVTVLVELRARFDEENNIEWAKELEEAGCRVVYGIEGYKCHSKICLITRRERGKIQYITQVGTGNYNEKTAKQYTDLCLMTARPELGEDAAVLFR
;
A
#
# COMPACT_ATOMS: atom_id res chain seq x y z
N ARG A 1 6.34 26.41 -14.46
CA ARG A 1 5.98 24.99 -14.71
C ARG A 1 4.87 24.49 -13.74
N ILE A 2 4.76 25.01 -12.52
CA ILE A 2 3.76 24.57 -11.51
C ILE A 2 2.39 25.20 -11.76
N PHE A 3 2.31 26.52 -11.99
CA PHE A 3 1.06 27.26 -12.14
C PHE A 3 0.00 26.64 -13.06
N PRO A 4 0.34 26.11 -14.25
CA PRO A 4 -0.65 25.52 -15.14
C PRO A 4 -1.34 24.25 -14.60
N LEU A 5 -0.75 23.63 -13.58
CA LEU A 5 -1.27 22.41 -12.95
C LEU A 5 -2.16 22.69 -11.72
N LEU A 6 -2.22 23.96 -11.30
CA LEU A 6 -2.99 24.37 -10.13
C LEU A 6 -4.43 24.69 -10.50
N SER A 7 -5.36 24.29 -9.64
CA SER A 7 -6.79 24.61 -9.74
C SER A 7 -7.24 25.41 -8.52
N PRO A 8 -6.94 26.71 -8.44
CA PRO A 8 -7.33 27.54 -7.32
C PRO A 8 -8.84 27.70 -7.25
N GLN A 9 -9.40 27.61 -6.05
CA GLN A 9 -10.82 27.77 -5.78
C GLN A 9 -11.01 28.86 -4.74
N ILE A 10 -12.05 29.70 -4.95
CA ILE A 10 -12.50 30.69 -3.98
C ILE A 10 -13.86 30.26 -3.49
N ILE A 11 -14.00 30.13 -2.19
CA ILE A 11 -15.20 29.65 -1.52
C ILE A 11 -15.98 30.85 -1.05
N ASP A 12 -17.15 31.04 -1.63
CA ASP A 12 -18.12 32.08 -1.30
C ASP A 12 -19.53 31.48 -1.15
N ARG A 13 -20.57 32.35 -1.15
CA ARG A 13 -21.95 31.87 -1.08
C ARG A 13 -22.43 31.16 -2.34
N SER A 14 -21.82 31.43 -3.47
CA SER A 14 -22.17 30.87 -4.79
C SER A 14 -21.39 29.59 -5.10
N HIS A 15 -20.22 29.43 -4.47
CA HIS A 15 -19.35 28.29 -4.66
C HIS A 15 -19.34 27.46 -3.40
N PRO A 16 -19.91 26.24 -3.42
CA PRO A 16 -19.94 25.36 -2.25
C PRO A 16 -18.54 24.96 -1.84
N PHE A 17 -18.37 24.62 -0.55
CA PHE A 17 -17.12 24.13 -0.02
C PHE A 17 -16.69 22.84 -0.74
N PRO A 18 -15.48 22.78 -1.32
CA PRO A 18 -15.04 21.64 -2.09
C PRO A 18 -14.83 20.42 -1.19
N HIS A 19 -14.92 19.25 -1.82
CA HIS A 19 -14.54 18.01 -1.13
C HIS A 19 -13.02 17.92 -1.02
N LEU A 20 -12.47 18.12 0.19
CA LEU A 20 -11.06 17.93 0.45
C LEU A 20 -10.75 16.41 0.50
N LYS A 21 -9.83 15.95 -0.35
CA LYS A 21 -9.41 14.56 -0.44
C LYS A 21 -8.72 14.11 0.84
N ASN A 22 -8.86 12.83 1.18
CA ASN A 22 -8.20 12.25 2.34
C ASN A 22 -6.68 12.34 2.23
N LYS A 23 -6.04 12.96 3.23
CA LYS A 23 -4.57 13.12 3.32
C LYS A 23 -3.91 13.85 2.14
N ALA A 24 -4.67 14.60 1.34
CA ALA A 24 -4.10 15.53 0.36
C ALA A 24 -3.67 16.83 1.03
N LEU A 25 -2.68 17.50 0.47
CA LEU A 25 -2.22 18.82 0.92
C LEU A 25 -2.93 19.92 0.15
N TYR A 26 -3.30 20.97 0.86
CA TYR A 26 -3.89 22.17 0.30
C TYR A 26 -3.18 23.41 0.85
N ALA A 27 -2.86 24.36 -0.03
CA ALA A 27 -2.50 25.71 0.39
C ALA A 27 -3.79 26.52 0.56
N ALA A 28 -4.05 26.99 1.77
CA ALA A 28 -5.23 27.79 2.12
C ALA A 28 -4.83 29.24 2.39
N ALA A 29 -5.69 30.17 1.99
CA ALA A 29 -5.53 31.61 2.24
C ALA A 29 -6.83 32.25 2.64
N MET A 30 -6.78 33.14 3.62
CA MET A 30 -7.88 34.08 3.90
C MET A 30 -7.72 35.28 2.98
N LEU A 31 -8.72 35.49 2.14
CA LEU A 31 -8.76 36.52 1.10
C LEU A 31 -9.69 37.64 1.53
N THR A 32 -9.21 38.87 1.49
CA THR A 32 -10.05 40.06 1.73
C THR A 32 -10.18 40.92 0.48
N GLY A 33 -11.41 41.34 0.18
CA GLY A 33 -11.75 42.24 -0.92
C GLY A 33 -13.18 42.71 -0.83
N GLN A 34 -13.43 43.96 -1.12
CA GLN A 34 -14.76 44.59 -1.12
C GLN A 34 -15.66 44.18 0.07
N ASP A 35 -15.20 44.40 1.30
CA ASP A 35 -15.91 44.16 2.55
C ASP A 35 -16.26 42.68 2.92
N ARG A 36 -15.57 41.70 2.32
CA ARG A 36 -15.79 40.29 2.62
C ARG A 36 -14.51 39.54 2.79
N SER A 37 -14.50 38.61 3.75
CA SER A 37 -13.46 37.60 3.88
C SER A 37 -13.89 36.31 3.20
N LEU A 38 -13.05 35.77 2.33
CA LEU A 38 -13.30 34.58 1.53
C LEU A 38 -12.17 33.58 1.76
N LEU A 39 -12.44 32.31 1.62
CA LEU A 39 -11.41 31.26 1.69
C LEU A 39 -10.93 30.89 0.28
N GLY A 40 -9.64 31.10 0.01
CA GLY A 40 -8.96 30.56 -1.16
C GLY A 40 -8.31 29.22 -0.84
N ILE A 41 -8.50 28.21 -1.67
CA ILE A 41 -7.89 26.90 -1.52
C ILE A 41 -7.25 26.46 -2.83
N VAL A 42 -6.03 25.91 -2.73
CA VAL A 42 -5.29 25.34 -3.88
C VAL A 42 -4.81 23.96 -3.49
N GLU A 43 -5.29 22.93 -4.17
CA GLU A 43 -4.77 21.55 -4.00
C GLU A 43 -3.32 21.50 -4.47
N VAL A 44 -2.46 20.79 -3.72
CA VAL A 44 -1.12 20.42 -4.18
C VAL A 44 -1.26 19.13 -4.99
N PRO A 45 -1.11 19.18 -6.34
CA PRO A 45 -1.35 18.02 -7.18
C PRO A 45 -0.35 16.88 -6.92
N ASP A 46 -0.84 15.64 -6.85
CA ASP A 46 -0.01 14.45 -6.72
C ASP A 46 0.92 14.22 -7.93
N SER A 47 0.62 14.84 -9.07
CA SER A 47 1.47 14.81 -10.28
C SER A 47 2.75 15.63 -10.15
N LEU A 48 2.84 16.50 -9.14
CA LEU A 48 4.06 17.26 -8.84
C LEU A 48 4.99 16.45 -7.93
N PRO A 49 6.32 16.55 -8.12
CA PRO A 49 7.25 15.97 -7.17
C PRO A 49 7.07 16.64 -5.79
N PRO A 50 7.12 15.92 -4.69
CA PRO A 50 6.94 16.50 -3.35
C PRO A 50 8.07 17.44 -2.95
N ILE A 51 9.25 17.32 -3.56
CA ILE A 51 10.38 18.24 -3.38
C ILE A 51 10.91 18.74 -4.73
N ILE A 52 11.45 19.93 -4.72
CA ILE A 52 12.17 20.53 -5.83
C ILE A 52 13.62 20.71 -5.38
N LEU A 53 14.53 20.00 -6.05
CA LEU A 53 15.96 20.13 -5.79
C LEU A 53 16.44 21.49 -6.31
N LEU A 54 17.21 22.19 -5.49
CA LEU A 54 17.82 23.47 -5.84
C LEU A 54 19.22 23.21 -6.42
N PRO A 55 19.70 24.07 -7.36
CA PRO A 55 21.06 23.99 -7.84
C PRO A 55 22.05 24.27 -6.71
N GLY A 56 23.12 23.47 -6.62
CA GLY A 56 24.18 23.63 -5.62
C GLY A 56 24.97 22.36 -5.41
N GLU A 57 26.11 22.46 -4.72
CA GLU A 57 26.98 21.32 -4.40
C GLU A 57 26.38 20.43 -3.28
N ASN A 58 25.63 21.03 -2.36
CA ASN A 58 24.91 20.33 -1.31
C ASN A 58 23.45 20.11 -1.71
N ALA A 59 22.89 18.97 -1.36
CA ALA A 59 21.49 18.65 -1.63
C ALA A 59 20.55 19.59 -0.89
N GLN A 60 20.25 20.73 -1.51
CA GLN A 60 19.24 21.66 -1.04
C GLN A 60 17.92 21.39 -1.75
N TYR A 61 16.84 21.49 -1.03
CA TYR A 61 15.51 21.29 -1.60
C TYR A 61 14.50 22.23 -0.95
N VAL A 62 13.41 22.46 -1.68
CA VAL A 62 12.20 23.10 -1.17
C VAL A 62 11.01 22.16 -1.41
N ARG A 63 10.08 22.10 -0.48
CA ARG A 63 8.85 21.32 -0.66
C ARG A 63 7.90 22.03 -1.60
N THR A 64 7.20 21.26 -2.43
CA THR A 64 6.31 21.81 -3.46
C THR A 64 5.18 22.62 -2.86
N GLU A 65 4.60 22.18 -1.73
CA GLU A 65 3.57 22.91 -1.00
C GLU A 65 4.07 24.30 -0.52
N GLU A 66 5.32 24.41 -0.10
CA GLU A 66 5.91 25.69 0.32
C GLU A 66 6.07 26.67 -0.86
N VAL A 67 6.45 26.14 -2.01
CA VAL A 67 6.52 26.95 -3.23
C VAL A 67 5.14 27.46 -3.61
N ILE A 68 4.11 26.62 -3.54
CA ILE A 68 2.72 27.04 -3.83
C ILE A 68 2.28 28.09 -2.80
N LEU A 69 2.50 27.83 -1.51
CA LEU A 69 2.16 28.74 -0.42
C LEU A 69 2.78 30.13 -0.62
N SER A 70 4.07 30.17 -0.96
CA SER A 70 4.80 31.43 -1.22
C SER A 70 4.26 32.23 -2.41
N GLN A 71 3.56 31.57 -3.32
CA GLN A 71 3.03 32.20 -4.55
C GLN A 71 1.53 32.50 -4.49
N LEU A 72 0.84 32.28 -3.36
CA LEU A 72 -0.61 32.51 -3.24
C LEU A 72 -1.01 33.93 -3.63
N ARG A 73 -0.18 34.93 -3.32
CA ARG A 73 -0.43 36.33 -3.77
C ARG A 73 -0.46 36.50 -5.29
N LYS A 74 0.28 35.69 -6.04
CA LYS A 74 0.22 35.68 -7.50
C LYS A 74 -0.93 34.88 -8.04
N ILE A 75 -1.38 33.88 -7.29
CA ILE A 75 -2.53 33.05 -7.65
C ILE A 75 -3.82 33.86 -7.44
N PHE A 76 -3.99 34.48 -6.29
CA PHE A 76 -5.18 35.27 -5.91
C PHE A 76 -4.94 36.80 -6.08
N LYS A 77 -4.50 37.22 -7.26
CA LYS A 77 -4.04 38.62 -7.55
C LYS A 77 -5.05 39.70 -7.20
N ALA A 78 -6.37 39.40 -7.30
CA ALA A 78 -7.43 40.37 -7.05
C ALA A 78 -7.76 40.57 -5.57
N TYR A 79 -7.06 39.82 -4.67
CA TYR A 79 -7.39 39.82 -3.23
C TYR A 79 -6.15 40.13 -2.41
N HIS A 80 -6.38 40.70 -1.21
CA HIS A 80 -5.37 40.80 -0.18
C HIS A 80 -5.41 39.53 0.68
N ILE A 81 -4.25 38.95 1.00
CA ILE A 81 -4.15 37.76 1.85
C ILE A 81 -3.78 38.20 3.27
N THR A 82 -4.66 37.88 4.24
CA THR A 82 -4.45 38.17 5.66
C THR A 82 -3.84 36.99 6.42
N GLU A 83 -4.22 35.76 6.08
CA GLU A 83 -3.67 34.53 6.65
C GLU A 83 -3.41 33.52 5.54
N GLN A 84 -2.41 32.65 5.76
CA GLN A 84 -2.14 31.52 4.86
C GLN A 84 -1.50 30.37 5.62
N CYS A 85 -1.83 29.14 5.26
CA CYS A 85 -1.28 27.93 5.83
C CYS A 85 -1.39 26.74 4.87
N ILE A 86 -0.67 25.66 5.17
CA ILE A 86 -0.92 24.36 4.54
C ILE A 86 -1.88 23.57 5.42
N VAL A 87 -2.84 22.90 4.80
CA VAL A 87 -3.83 22.08 5.50
C VAL A 87 -3.93 20.69 4.90
N SER A 88 -4.28 19.73 5.74
CA SER A 88 -4.60 18.36 5.33
C SER A 88 -5.75 17.83 6.18
N VAL A 89 -6.62 17.04 5.56
CA VAL A 89 -7.78 16.44 6.22
C VAL A 89 -7.63 14.93 6.21
N THR A 90 -7.73 14.31 7.40
CA THR A 90 -7.89 12.86 7.49
C THR A 90 -9.38 12.54 7.61
N ARG A 91 -9.85 11.63 6.76
CA ARG A 91 -11.22 11.12 6.78
C ARG A 91 -11.27 9.76 7.46
N ASN A 92 -12.43 9.42 7.97
CA ASN A 92 -12.65 8.09 8.51
C ASN A 92 -12.24 7.04 7.46
N ALA A 93 -11.48 6.06 7.87
CA ALA A 93 -11.01 4.97 7.02
C ALA A 93 -11.68 3.64 7.34
N ASP A 94 -12.44 3.59 8.45
CA ASP A 94 -13.10 2.37 8.88
C ASP A 94 -14.39 2.20 8.07
N ILE A 95 -14.39 1.15 7.27
CA ILE A 95 -15.60 0.65 6.62
C ILE A 95 -16.16 -0.37 7.62
N ASN A 96 -17.32 -0.05 8.20
CA ASN A 96 -18.05 -1.03 9.01
C ASN A 96 -18.78 -1.97 8.04
N TYR A 97 -18.17 -3.13 7.81
CA TYR A 97 -18.67 -4.11 6.86
C TYR A 97 -20.03 -4.69 7.29
N ALA A 98 -20.34 -4.67 8.59
CA ALA A 98 -21.63 -5.13 9.12
C ALA A 98 -22.76 -4.10 8.86
N GLU A 99 -22.47 -2.80 8.94
CA GLU A 99 -23.46 -1.74 8.67
C GLU A 99 -23.70 -1.50 7.17
N ALA A 100 -22.82 -2.03 6.33
CA ALA A 100 -22.91 -1.85 4.89
C ALA A 100 -23.89 -2.86 4.22
N GLY A 101 -24.61 -3.68 4.99
CA GLY A 101 -25.65 -4.61 4.47
C GLY A 101 -25.09 -5.75 3.63
N ILE A 102 -23.86 -6.21 3.90
CA ILE A 102 -23.16 -7.21 3.07
C ILE A 102 -23.79 -8.59 3.16
N TYR A 103 -24.54 -8.85 4.23
CA TYR A 103 -25.06 -10.19 4.52
C TYR A 103 -26.46 -10.45 3.97
N ASP A 104 -27.09 -9.45 3.31
CA ASP A 104 -28.46 -9.60 2.83
C ASP A 104 -28.55 -10.07 1.36
N ASP A 105 -27.44 -10.09 0.61
CA ASP A 105 -27.46 -10.57 -0.78
C ASP A 105 -26.31 -11.56 -1.05
N GLU A 106 -26.61 -12.84 -0.96
CA GLU A 106 -25.69 -13.97 -1.27
C GLU A 106 -25.18 -13.94 -2.73
N SER A 107 -25.65 -12.99 -3.55
CA SER A 107 -25.36 -12.90 -4.97
C SER A 107 -24.26 -11.89 -5.33
N GLU A 108 -23.86 -10.98 -4.43
CA GLU A 108 -22.86 -9.95 -4.73
C GLU A 108 -21.43 -10.46 -4.48
N ASP A 109 -20.57 -10.42 -5.50
CA ASP A 109 -19.15 -10.75 -5.39
C ASP A 109 -18.46 -9.83 -4.35
N LEU A 110 -17.83 -10.41 -3.33
CA LEU A 110 -17.11 -9.68 -2.26
C LEU A 110 -16.12 -8.66 -2.83
N ARG A 111 -15.52 -8.94 -3.97
CA ARG A 111 -14.60 -8.03 -4.67
C ARG A 111 -15.32 -6.77 -5.17
N ASP A 112 -16.49 -6.93 -5.82
CA ASP A 112 -17.28 -5.80 -6.31
C ASP A 112 -17.79 -4.95 -5.15
N TYR A 113 -18.20 -5.60 -4.08
CA TYR A 113 -18.54 -4.92 -2.85
C TYR A 113 -17.38 -4.12 -2.28
N MET A 114 -16.20 -4.72 -2.13
CA MET A 114 -14.99 -4.04 -1.64
C MET A 114 -14.62 -2.85 -2.53
N THR A 115 -14.74 -3.00 -3.83
CA THR A 115 -14.50 -1.90 -4.79
C THR A 115 -15.49 -0.75 -4.57
N LYS A 116 -16.79 -1.03 -4.37
CA LYS A 116 -17.79 -0.01 -4.04
C LYS A 116 -17.52 0.65 -2.69
N ALA A 117 -17.13 -0.15 -1.69
CA ALA A 117 -16.79 0.33 -0.35
C ALA A 117 -15.56 1.26 -0.37
N LEU A 118 -14.53 0.91 -1.12
CA LEU A 118 -13.34 1.75 -1.29
C LEU A 118 -13.66 3.10 -1.96
N ARG A 119 -14.53 3.09 -2.98
CA ARG A 119 -15.02 4.34 -3.60
C ARG A 119 -15.79 5.21 -2.61
N LYS A 120 -16.61 4.62 -1.74
CA LYS A 120 -17.33 5.35 -0.67
C LYS A 120 -16.38 5.89 0.40
N ARG A 121 -15.28 5.18 0.70
CA ARG A 121 -14.29 5.56 1.73
C ARG A 121 -13.74 6.98 1.52
N GLY A 122 -13.45 7.37 0.29
CA GLY A 122 -13.00 8.73 -0.04
C GLY A 122 -13.98 9.82 0.35
N ARG A 123 -15.26 9.50 0.58
CA ARG A 123 -16.34 10.43 0.93
C ARG A 123 -16.77 10.36 2.40
N LEU A 124 -16.13 9.51 3.21
CA LEU A 124 -16.44 9.40 4.64
C LEU A 124 -16.17 10.71 5.39
N ALA A 125 -16.78 10.86 6.55
CA ALA A 125 -16.68 12.08 7.34
C ALA A 125 -15.21 12.44 7.70
N PRO A 126 -14.85 13.72 7.69
CA PRO A 126 -13.58 14.17 8.25
C PRO A 126 -13.51 13.81 9.74
N VAL A 127 -12.34 13.38 10.19
CA VAL A 127 -12.09 13.05 11.61
C VAL A 127 -10.91 13.83 12.20
N ARG A 128 -10.09 14.45 11.34
CA ARG A 128 -8.93 15.21 11.77
C ARG A 128 -8.58 16.28 10.73
N LEU A 129 -8.29 17.49 11.22
CA LEU A 129 -7.69 18.58 10.46
C LEU A 129 -6.27 18.83 10.98
N GLU A 130 -5.32 18.88 10.07
CA GLU A 130 -3.92 19.24 10.36
C GLU A 130 -3.60 20.53 9.62
N MET A 131 -2.94 21.46 10.30
CA MET A 131 -2.57 22.77 9.76
C MET A 131 -1.09 23.04 10.03
N GLN A 132 -0.34 23.40 9.02
CA GLN A 132 1.04 23.90 9.17
C GLN A 132 1.02 25.42 9.11
N GLY A 133 1.31 26.05 10.23
CA GLY A 133 1.19 27.49 10.45
C GLY A 133 -0.03 27.88 11.28
N ASP A 134 0.10 28.97 12.00
CA ASP A 134 -1.00 29.54 12.81
C ASP A 134 -1.85 30.48 11.93
N ALA A 135 -3.09 30.05 11.69
CA ALA A 135 -4.06 30.76 10.88
C ALA A 135 -5.46 30.63 11.51
N PRO A 136 -5.77 31.39 12.58
CA PRO A 136 -6.95 31.20 13.39
C PRO A 136 -8.27 31.42 12.64
N GLU A 137 -8.35 32.35 11.72
CA GLU A 137 -9.56 32.57 10.92
C GLU A 137 -9.81 31.42 9.95
N ILE A 138 -8.75 30.94 9.27
CA ILE A 138 -8.82 29.76 8.41
C ILE A 138 -9.23 28.54 9.23
N ARG A 139 -8.63 28.34 10.42
CA ARG A 139 -8.96 27.24 11.33
C ARG A 139 -10.44 27.23 11.68
N LYS A 140 -10.95 28.34 12.20
CA LYS A 140 -12.37 28.47 12.59
C LYS A 140 -13.32 28.15 11.45
N LEU A 141 -13.00 28.64 10.25
CA LEU A 141 -13.82 28.40 9.07
C LEU A 141 -13.79 26.93 8.63
N LEU A 142 -12.60 26.30 8.64
CA LEU A 142 -12.46 24.88 8.25
C LEU A 142 -13.12 23.97 9.29
N GLU A 143 -12.96 24.20 10.59
CA GLU A 143 -13.65 23.45 11.64
C GLU A 143 -15.17 23.48 11.42
N GLN A 144 -15.73 24.65 11.14
CA GLN A 144 -17.16 24.80 10.87
C GLN A 144 -17.60 24.05 9.59
N LYS A 145 -16.85 24.21 8.49
CA LYS A 145 -17.19 23.59 7.20
C LYS A 145 -17.03 22.07 7.22
N LEU A 146 -16.04 21.56 7.92
CA LEU A 146 -15.76 20.14 8.06
C LEU A 146 -16.52 19.47 9.21
N LYS A 147 -17.21 20.27 10.06
CA LYS A 147 -17.92 19.81 11.26
C LYS A 147 -16.96 19.10 12.24
N LEU A 148 -15.79 19.67 12.43
CA LEU A 148 -14.78 19.23 13.39
C LEU A 148 -14.75 20.15 14.59
N ASP A 149 -14.35 19.64 15.75
CA ASP A 149 -14.07 20.42 16.94
C ASP A 149 -12.58 20.74 17.09
N SER A 150 -12.25 21.56 18.08
CA SER A 150 -10.88 21.97 18.35
C SER A 150 -9.97 20.82 18.79
N GLN A 151 -10.54 19.73 19.34
CA GLN A 151 -9.76 18.54 19.75
C GLN A 151 -9.37 17.68 18.53
N GLN A 152 -10.05 17.87 17.42
CA GLN A 152 -9.78 17.19 16.15
C GLN A 152 -8.88 18.02 15.22
N THR A 153 -8.47 19.22 15.65
CA THR A 153 -7.62 20.15 14.89
C THR A 153 -6.22 20.24 15.50
N TYR A 154 -5.21 20.02 14.68
CA TYR A 154 -3.80 19.99 15.10
C TYR A 154 -3.01 21.06 14.35
N ILE A 155 -2.38 21.97 15.12
CA ILE A 155 -1.46 22.95 14.57
C ILE A 155 -0.05 22.39 14.66
N CYS A 156 0.61 22.26 13.51
CA CYS A 156 1.94 21.65 13.37
C CYS A 156 2.96 22.71 12.97
N SER A 157 4.13 22.67 13.59
CA SER A 157 5.30 23.44 13.14
C SER A 157 6.18 22.71 12.12
N CYS A 158 5.85 21.44 11.85
CA CYS A 158 6.55 20.56 10.92
C CYS A 158 5.71 20.26 9.68
N PRO A 159 6.31 19.68 8.62
CA PRO A 159 5.57 19.21 7.44
C PRO A 159 4.47 18.22 7.80
N LEU A 160 3.27 18.39 7.22
CA LEU A 160 2.13 17.52 7.51
C LEU A 160 2.28 16.11 6.91
N ILE A 161 2.99 15.99 5.79
CA ILE A 161 3.23 14.70 5.12
C ILE A 161 4.73 14.51 4.95
N LEU A 162 5.27 13.42 5.52
CA LEU A 162 6.70 13.12 5.49
C LEU A 162 7.14 12.23 4.30
N LYS A 163 6.24 11.88 3.40
CA LYS A 163 6.58 11.06 2.21
C LYS A 163 7.68 11.65 1.34
N TYR A 164 7.87 12.96 1.36
CA TYR A 164 8.95 13.61 0.63
C TYR A 164 10.34 13.09 1.05
N ALA A 165 10.49 12.62 2.30
CA ALA A 165 11.76 12.11 2.81
C ALA A 165 12.28 10.90 2.03
N TYR A 166 11.39 10.11 1.40
CA TYR A 166 11.80 9.01 0.51
C TYR A 166 12.48 9.47 -0.78
N GLN A 167 12.42 10.77 -1.10
CA GLN A 167 13.09 11.33 -2.27
C GLN A 167 14.41 12.05 -1.93
N LEU A 168 14.83 12.00 -0.67
CA LEU A 168 16.09 12.55 -0.20
C LEU A 168 17.28 11.60 -0.39
N ASP A 169 17.12 10.58 -1.25
CA ASP A 169 18.14 9.60 -1.60
C ASP A 169 19.42 10.21 -2.23
N LYS A 170 19.38 11.47 -2.60
CA LYS A 170 20.52 12.26 -3.11
C LYS A 170 21.12 13.19 -2.07
N ALA A 171 20.62 13.16 -0.84
CA ALA A 171 21.18 13.91 0.26
C ALA A 171 22.59 13.42 0.64
N ASP A 172 23.23 14.06 1.59
CA ASP A 172 24.57 13.72 2.05
C ASP A 172 24.68 12.22 2.41
N ARG A 173 25.59 11.52 1.75
CA ARG A 173 25.82 10.07 1.99
C ARG A 173 26.24 9.75 3.41
N SER A 174 26.78 10.71 4.16
CA SER A 174 27.12 10.53 5.58
C SER A 174 25.89 10.26 6.47
N LEU A 175 24.68 10.60 5.99
CA LEU A 175 23.42 10.39 6.68
C LEU A 175 22.80 9.00 6.41
N TYR A 176 23.40 8.20 5.55
CA TYR A 176 22.91 6.87 5.20
C TYR A 176 23.54 5.80 6.07
N TYR A 177 22.75 4.79 6.39
CA TYR A 177 23.31 3.54 6.87
C TYR A 177 24.11 2.87 5.75
N THR A 178 25.08 2.04 6.13
CA THR A 178 25.79 1.20 5.17
C THR A 178 24.79 0.31 4.44
N GLU A 179 24.73 0.43 3.11
CA GLU A 179 23.90 -0.45 2.30
C GLU A 179 24.38 -1.88 2.40
N TYR A 180 23.46 -2.81 2.55
CA TYR A 180 23.74 -4.22 2.41
C TYR A 180 22.83 -4.83 1.32
N THR A 181 23.38 -5.80 0.61
CA THR A 181 22.61 -6.58 -0.37
C THR A 181 22.25 -7.91 0.26
N PRO A 182 20.97 -8.34 0.25
CA PRO A 182 20.59 -9.64 0.74
C PRO A 182 21.39 -10.75 0.05
N VAL A 183 22.08 -11.59 0.83
CA VAL A 183 22.91 -12.65 0.30
C VAL A 183 22.11 -13.92 0.02
N TYR A 184 22.47 -14.63 -1.03
CA TYR A 184 21.97 -15.99 -1.23
C TYR A 184 22.66 -16.90 -0.22
N PRO A 185 21.93 -17.79 0.51
CA PRO A 185 22.56 -18.62 1.54
C PRO A 185 23.68 -19.49 0.98
N ASP A 186 24.86 -19.50 1.61
CA ASP A 186 26.05 -20.23 1.14
C ASP A 186 25.86 -21.76 1.13
N TYR A 187 24.93 -22.24 1.95
CA TYR A 187 24.58 -23.65 2.05
C TYR A 187 23.59 -24.12 0.97
N LEU A 188 23.15 -23.23 0.08
CA LEU A 188 22.27 -23.54 -1.04
C LEU A 188 23.01 -23.34 -2.37
N SER A 189 22.86 -24.27 -3.27
CA SER A 189 23.34 -24.12 -4.64
C SER A 189 22.37 -23.29 -5.47
N LYS A 190 22.89 -22.33 -6.21
CA LYS A 190 22.12 -21.56 -7.22
C LYS A 190 21.96 -22.32 -8.53
N GLU A 191 22.83 -23.29 -8.78
CA GLU A 191 22.90 -24.05 -10.03
C GLU A 191 21.98 -25.28 -10.02
N HIS A 192 21.55 -25.70 -8.84
CA HIS A 192 20.68 -26.87 -8.67
C HIS A 192 19.26 -26.46 -8.28
N PRO A 193 18.24 -27.24 -8.67
CA PRO A 193 16.87 -27.00 -8.23
C PRO A 193 16.74 -26.95 -6.71
N ILE A 194 15.83 -26.11 -6.23
CA ILE A 194 15.59 -25.93 -4.79
C ILE A 194 14.87 -27.13 -4.19
N TRP A 195 13.96 -27.77 -4.94
CA TRP A 195 13.17 -28.91 -4.44
C TRP A 195 14.05 -30.02 -3.83
N PRO A 196 15.04 -30.59 -4.52
CA PRO A 196 15.92 -31.63 -3.92
C PRO A 196 16.72 -31.16 -2.71
N GLN A 197 17.06 -29.87 -2.66
CA GLN A 197 17.81 -29.30 -1.53
C GLN A 197 16.93 -29.23 -0.29
N ILE A 198 15.62 -28.92 -0.42
CA ILE A 198 14.66 -28.94 0.69
C ILE A 198 14.41 -30.39 1.16
N GLN A 199 14.41 -31.37 0.25
CA GLN A 199 14.28 -32.78 0.64
C GLN A 199 15.43 -33.30 1.47
N GLN A 200 16.65 -32.76 1.29
CA GLN A 200 17.84 -33.13 2.06
C GLN A 200 17.85 -32.52 3.45
N ARG A 201 17.30 -31.30 3.60
CA ARG A 201 17.23 -30.59 4.88
C ARG A 201 16.25 -29.43 4.83
N ASP A 202 15.71 -29.08 5.96
CA ASP A 202 14.92 -27.85 6.12
C ASP A 202 15.76 -26.61 5.77
N ILE A 203 15.16 -25.65 5.06
CA ILE A 203 15.79 -24.39 4.70
C ILE A 203 15.10 -23.27 5.48
N LEU A 204 15.88 -22.56 6.31
CA LEU A 204 15.41 -21.39 7.04
C LEU A 204 16.10 -20.14 6.50
N LEU A 205 15.32 -19.22 5.92
CA LEU A 205 15.81 -17.93 5.47
C LEU A 205 15.49 -16.86 6.52
N PHE A 206 16.44 -15.96 6.72
CA PHE A 206 16.33 -14.83 7.62
C PHE A 206 16.39 -13.52 6.84
N TYR A 207 15.24 -12.92 6.61
CA TYR A 207 15.14 -11.61 5.97
C TYR A 207 15.49 -10.49 6.94
N PRO A 208 15.99 -9.36 6.48
CA PRO A 208 16.34 -8.98 5.11
C PRO A 208 17.76 -9.40 4.71
N TYR A 209 18.51 -10.06 5.59
CA TYR A 209 19.92 -10.38 5.39
C TYR A 209 20.13 -11.48 4.34
N GLN A 210 19.21 -12.42 4.28
CA GLN A 210 19.18 -13.44 3.23
C GLN A 210 18.12 -13.10 2.18
N SER A 211 18.41 -13.50 0.95
CA SER A 211 17.57 -13.23 -0.21
C SER A 211 16.30 -14.08 -0.21
N MET A 212 15.20 -13.53 -0.69
CA MET A 212 13.95 -14.25 -0.98
C MET A 212 14.08 -15.13 -2.25
N GLN A 213 15.19 -15.05 -2.99
CA GLN A 213 15.37 -15.76 -4.26
C GLN A 213 15.21 -17.28 -4.15
N PRO A 214 15.65 -17.99 -3.09
CA PRO A 214 15.38 -19.42 -2.95
C PRO A 214 13.89 -19.76 -2.96
N PHE A 215 13.06 -18.99 -2.27
CA PHE A 215 11.60 -19.18 -2.28
C PHE A 215 10.97 -18.85 -3.64
N LEU A 216 11.38 -17.77 -4.27
CA LEU A 216 10.92 -17.43 -5.64
C LEU A 216 11.36 -18.50 -6.66
N GLY A 217 12.57 -19.05 -6.48
CA GLY A 217 13.09 -20.17 -7.25
C GLY A 217 12.21 -21.42 -7.11
N LEU A 218 11.84 -21.77 -5.87
CA LEU A 218 10.92 -22.87 -5.59
C LEU A 218 9.57 -22.71 -6.29
N LEU A 219 8.96 -21.51 -6.25
CA LEU A 219 7.70 -21.25 -6.93
C LEU A 219 7.84 -21.35 -8.46
N ARG A 220 8.92 -20.82 -9.02
CA ARG A 220 9.22 -20.92 -10.45
C ARG A 220 9.41 -22.38 -10.87
N GLU A 221 10.15 -23.18 -10.11
CA GLU A 221 10.33 -24.60 -10.36
C GLU A 221 8.99 -25.33 -10.31
N ALA A 222 8.19 -25.10 -9.25
CA ALA A 222 6.88 -25.70 -9.06
C ALA A 222 5.91 -25.34 -10.20
N ALA A 223 5.95 -24.11 -10.71
CA ALA A 223 5.14 -23.70 -11.83
C ALA A 223 5.43 -24.46 -13.12
N ASN A 224 6.67 -24.92 -13.30
CA ASN A 224 7.10 -25.58 -14.55
C ASN A 224 7.29 -27.10 -14.42
N ASP A 225 7.35 -27.66 -13.21
CA ASP A 225 7.53 -29.10 -12.99
C ASP A 225 6.22 -29.86 -13.34
N PRO A 226 6.22 -30.78 -14.33
CA PRO A 226 5.03 -31.54 -14.70
C PRO A 226 4.54 -32.49 -13.59
N GLN A 227 5.36 -32.79 -12.61
CA GLN A 227 4.98 -33.65 -11.48
C GLN A 227 4.27 -32.87 -10.36
N VAL A 228 4.33 -31.54 -10.34
CA VAL A 228 3.58 -30.70 -9.40
C VAL A 228 2.10 -30.71 -9.80
N LEU A 229 1.26 -31.07 -8.84
CA LEU A 229 -0.20 -31.17 -8.98
C LEU A 229 -0.91 -29.89 -8.58
N SER A 230 -0.47 -29.30 -7.44
CA SER A 230 -1.13 -28.12 -6.90
C SER A 230 -0.16 -27.21 -6.16
N ILE A 231 -0.54 -25.92 -6.12
CA ILE A 231 0.04 -24.89 -5.27
C ILE A 231 -1.08 -24.22 -4.51
N GLN A 232 -1.00 -24.19 -3.20
CA GLN A 232 -1.97 -23.53 -2.34
C GLN A 232 -1.28 -22.49 -1.48
N MET A 233 -1.80 -21.26 -1.42
CA MET A 233 -1.11 -20.16 -0.76
C MET A 233 -2.08 -19.18 -0.11
N THR A 234 -1.69 -18.67 1.08
CA THR A 234 -2.38 -17.52 1.71
C THR A 234 -1.66 -16.23 1.32
N ILE A 235 -2.41 -15.20 0.97
CA ILE A 235 -1.87 -13.89 0.59
C ILE A 235 -2.50 -12.80 1.44
N TYR A 236 -1.66 -12.06 2.18
CA TYR A 236 -2.06 -10.87 2.92
C TYR A 236 -1.68 -9.59 2.18
N ARG A 237 -0.46 -9.51 1.63
CA ARG A 237 0.06 -8.36 0.87
C ARG A 237 1.04 -8.82 -0.19
N LEU A 238 0.84 -8.34 -1.40
CA LEU A 238 1.76 -8.53 -2.53
C LEU A 238 2.45 -7.22 -2.91
N ALA A 239 3.60 -7.32 -3.56
CA ALA A 239 4.21 -6.17 -4.23
C ALA A 239 3.37 -5.77 -5.46
N GLY A 240 3.37 -4.48 -5.83
CA GLY A 240 2.67 -4.03 -7.05
C GLY A 240 3.19 -4.69 -8.35
N ASN A 241 4.43 -5.21 -8.36
CA ASN A 241 4.97 -6.05 -9.43
C ASN A 241 5.50 -7.34 -8.80
N SER A 242 4.59 -8.22 -8.38
CA SER A 242 4.92 -9.42 -7.62
C SER A 242 5.38 -10.58 -8.50
N ALA A 243 6.59 -11.08 -8.26
CA ALA A 243 7.08 -12.31 -8.86
C ALA A 243 6.32 -13.55 -8.32
N VAL A 244 5.89 -13.51 -7.06
CA VAL A 244 5.06 -14.56 -6.44
C VAL A 244 3.77 -14.73 -7.24
N ALA A 245 2.99 -13.66 -7.44
CA ALA A 245 1.75 -13.72 -8.20
C ALA A 245 1.98 -14.23 -9.64
N LYS A 246 3.01 -13.72 -10.32
CA LYS A 246 3.36 -14.17 -11.68
C LYS A 246 3.67 -15.67 -11.76
N HIS A 247 4.37 -16.22 -10.77
CA HIS A 247 4.64 -17.67 -10.75
C HIS A 247 3.38 -18.49 -10.47
N LEU A 248 2.43 -17.97 -9.67
CA LEU A 248 1.14 -18.62 -9.46
C LEU A 248 0.29 -18.62 -10.74
N CYS A 249 0.23 -17.49 -11.46
CA CYS A 249 -0.42 -17.41 -12.77
C CYS A 249 0.20 -18.42 -13.76
N THR A 250 1.53 -18.43 -13.89
CA THR A 250 2.23 -19.39 -14.75
C THR A 250 1.94 -20.84 -14.35
N ALA A 251 1.81 -21.13 -13.07
CA ALA A 251 1.46 -22.48 -12.60
C ALA A 251 0.05 -22.89 -13.06
N ALA A 252 -0.93 -21.99 -12.94
CA ALA A 252 -2.30 -22.24 -13.40
C ALA A 252 -2.37 -22.39 -14.90
N GLU A 253 -1.72 -21.53 -15.67
CA GLU A 253 -1.59 -21.60 -17.12
C GLU A 253 -0.95 -22.92 -17.59
N ASN A 254 0.00 -23.47 -16.81
CA ASN A 254 0.61 -24.79 -17.03
C ASN A 254 -0.27 -25.95 -16.53
N GLY A 255 -1.54 -25.71 -16.21
CA GLY A 255 -2.53 -26.75 -15.88
C GLY A 255 -2.46 -27.28 -14.44
N LYS A 256 -1.77 -26.59 -13.52
CA LYS A 256 -1.74 -26.97 -12.11
C LYS A 256 -2.95 -26.42 -11.35
N SER A 257 -3.41 -27.15 -10.35
CA SER A 257 -4.45 -26.64 -9.43
C SER A 257 -3.84 -25.60 -8.52
N VAL A 258 -4.15 -24.32 -8.75
CA VAL A 258 -3.68 -23.22 -7.92
C VAL A 258 -4.82 -22.66 -7.10
N THR A 259 -4.72 -22.68 -5.76
CA THR A 259 -5.69 -22.07 -4.85
C THR A 259 -5.02 -21.00 -4.03
N VAL A 260 -5.57 -19.79 -4.06
CA VAL A 260 -5.03 -18.63 -3.35
C VAL A 260 -6.08 -18.04 -2.44
N LEU A 261 -5.82 -18.01 -1.14
CA LEU A 261 -6.64 -17.30 -0.18
C LEU A 261 -6.10 -15.87 -0.04
N VAL A 262 -6.86 -14.90 -0.55
CA VAL A 262 -6.49 -13.48 -0.55
C VAL A 262 -7.24 -12.72 0.53
N GLU A 263 -6.52 -12.02 1.42
CA GLU A 263 -7.10 -11.13 2.41
C GLU A 263 -7.37 -9.75 1.78
N LEU A 264 -8.64 -9.48 1.43
CA LEU A 264 -9.02 -8.19 0.82
C LEU A 264 -9.04 -7.02 1.80
N ARG A 265 -9.08 -7.29 3.12
CA ARG A 265 -9.12 -6.28 4.18
C ARG A 265 -7.71 -5.91 4.68
N ALA A 266 -6.68 -6.14 3.86
CA ALA A 266 -5.32 -5.71 4.16
C ALA A 266 -5.23 -4.18 4.05
N ARG A 267 -5.23 -3.48 5.20
CA ARG A 267 -5.30 -2.02 5.30
C ARG A 267 -4.24 -1.35 4.43
N PHE A 268 -4.66 -0.44 3.54
CA PHE A 268 -3.87 0.31 2.56
C PHE A 268 -3.34 -0.47 1.35
N ASP A 269 -3.61 -1.76 1.25
CA ASP A 269 -3.26 -2.60 0.10
C ASP A 269 -4.49 -3.23 -0.57
N GLU A 270 -5.70 -2.78 -0.19
CA GLU A 270 -6.95 -3.33 -0.66
C GLU A 270 -7.04 -3.27 -2.20
N GLU A 271 -6.75 -2.12 -2.81
CA GLU A 271 -6.80 -1.94 -4.27
C GLU A 271 -5.81 -2.86 -4.97
N ASN A 272 -4.55 -2.90 -4.51
CA ASN A 272 -3.52 -3.77 -5.08
C ASN A 272 -3.89 -5.27 -4.94
N ASN A 273 -4.48 -5.67 -3.81
CA ASN A 273 -4.92 -7.06 -3.62
C ASN A 273 -6.13 -7.42 -4.50
N ILE A 274 -7.03 -6.46 -4.77
CA ILE A 274 -8.16 -6.64 -5.70
C ILE A 274 -7.65 -6.82 -7.13
N GLU A 275 -6.69 -6.00 -7.57
CA GLU A 275 -6.09 -6.11 -8.91
C GLU A 275 -5.40 -7.47 -9.09
N TRP A 276 -4.56 -7.88 -8.15
CA TRP A 276 -3.91 -9.18 -8.20
C TRP A 276 -4.88 -10.35 -8.13
N ALA A 277 -5.95 -10.24 -7.32
CA ALA A 277 -6.98 -11.27 -7.26
C ALA A 277 -7.62 -11.49 -8.64
N LYS A 278 -7.91 -10.40 -9.36
CA LYS A 278 -8.46 -10.46 -10.71
C LYS A 278 -7.47 -11.11 -11.69
N GLU A 279 -6.19 -10.71 -11.68
CA GLU A 279 -5.17 -11.32 -12.55
C GLU A 279 -4.99 -12.82 -12.28
N LEU A 280 -5.04 -13.23 -11.01
CA LEU A 280 -4.97 -14.64 -10.61
C LEU A 280 -6.18 -15.45 -11.14
N GLU A 281 -7.40 -14.89 -11.02
CA GLU A 281 -8.61 -15.52 -11.56
C GLU A 281 -8.56 -15.65 -13.09
N GLU A 282 -8.15 -14.59 -13.77
CA GLU A 282 -7.99 -14.59 -15.25
C GLU A 282 -6.97 -15.63 -15.73
N ALA A 283 -5.93 -15.91 -14.95
CA ALA A 283 -4.95 -16.95 -15.20
C ALA A 283 -5.45 -18.38 -14.88
N GLY A 284 -6.66 -18.52 -14.28
CA GLY A 284 -7.25 -19.80 -13.92
C GLY A 284 -6.98 -20.28 -12.49
N CYS A 285 -6.47 -19.41 -11.61
CA CYS A 285 -6.35 -19.72 -10.20
C CYS A 285 -7.74 -19.69 -9.51
N ARG A 286 -7.96 -20.60 -8.57
CA ARG A 286 -9.07 -20.51 -7.64
C ARG A 286 -8.73 -19.49 -6.55
N VAL A 287 -9.39 -18.35 -6.55
CA VAL A 287 -9.23 -17.31 -5.52
C VAL A 287 -10.32 -17.46 -4.47
N VAL A 288 -9.93 -17.46 -3.19
CA VAL A 288 -10.82 -17.47 -2.03
C VAL A 288 -10.62 -16.14 -1.29
N TYR A 289 -11.70 -15.41 -1.09
CA TYR A 289 -11.67 -14.08 -0.49
C TYR A 289 -11.91 -14.13 1.02
N GLY A 290 -10.83 -14.36 1.76
CA GLY A 290 -10.87 -14.35 3.22
C GLY A 290 -11.75 -15.43 3.84
N ILE A 291 -11.98 -15.29 5.13
CA ILE A 291 -12.92 -16.10 5.93
C ILE A 291 -13.81 -15.13 6.68
N GLU A 292 -15.11 -15.35 6.66
CA GLU A 292 -16.08 -14.51 7.35
C GLU A 292 -15.76 -14.37 8.85
N GLY A 293 -15.79 -13.14 9.37
CA GLY A 293 -15.50 -12.83 10.77
C GLY A 293 -14.01 -12.88 11.16
N TYR A 294 -13.12 -13.33 10.27
CA TYR A 294 -11.69 -13.47 10.55
C TYR A 294 -10.83 -12.73 9.53
N LYS A 295 -9.57 -12.45 9.91
CA LYS A 295 -8.53 -12.02 8.98
C LYS A 295 -7.53 -13.14 8.79
N CYS A 296 -7.23 -13.47 7.54
CA CYS A 296 -6.16 -14.40 7.22
C CYS A 296 -4.81 -13.67 7.25
N HIS A 297 -4.06 -13.83 8.33
CA HIS A 297 -2.73 -13.24 8.49
C HIS A 297 -1.59 -14.26 8.40
N SER A 298 -1.89 -15.54 8.22
CA SER A 298 -0.89 -16.61 8.01
C SER A 298 -0.12 -16.40 6.70
N LYS A 299 1.10 -16.92 6.64
CA LYS A 299 1.95 -16.96 5.46
C LYS A 299 2.35 -18.41 5.26
N ILE A 300 1.55 -19.11 4.49
CA ILE A 300 1.69 -20.54 4.22
C ILE A 300 1.58 -20.77 2.71
N CYS A 301 2.53 -21.52 2.18
CA CYS A 301 2.49 -22.03 0.81
C CYS A 301 2.70 -23.54 0.87
N LEU A 302 1.75 -24.28 0.32
CA LEU A 302 1.82 -25.73 0.17
C LEU A 302 1.96 -26.08 -1.31
N ILE A 303 3.01 -26.81 -1.67
CA ILE A 303 3.22 -27.35 -3.01
C ILE A 303 3.10 -28.87 -2.92
N THR A 304 2.18 -29.43 -3.69
CA THR A 304 1.94 -30.88 -3.77
C THR A 304 2.46 -31.44 -5.07
N ARG A 305 3.30 -32.47 -5.00
CA ARG A 305 3.93 -33.15 -6.13
C ARG A 305 3.65 -34.64 -6.08
N ARG A 306 3.54 -35.26 -7.25
CA ARG A 306 3.44 -36.73 -7.36
C ARG A 306 4.69 -37.28 -8.02
N GLU A 307 5.44 -38.07 -7.33
CA GLU A 307 6.62 -38.74 -7.86
C GLU A 307 6.50 -40.26 -7.61
N ARG A 308 6.65 -41.04 -8.67
CA ARG A 308 6.59 -42.53 -8.61
C ARG A 308 5.33 -43.04 -7.87
N GLY A 309 4.20 -42.39 -8.08
CA GLY A 309 2.93 -42.74 -7.44
C GLY A 309 2.74 -42.27 -5.99
N LYS A 310 3.75 -41.65 -5.38
CA LYS A 310 3.68 -41.11 -4.01
C LYS A 310 3.47 -39.60 -4.02
N ILE A 311 2.67 -39.13 -3.09
CA ILE A 311 2.49 -37.70 -2.85
C ILE A 311 3.62 -37.20 -1.98
N GLN A 312 4.19 -36.09 -2.38
CA GLN A 312 5.23 -35.34 -1.67
C GLN A 312 4.75 -33.90 -1.48
N TYR A 313 5.15 -33.33 -0.35
CA TYR A 313 4.86 -31.94 0.00
C TYR A 313 6.13 -31.14 0.14
N ILE A 314 6.09 -29.87 -0.26
CA ILE A 314 6.92 -28.84 0.33
C ILE A 314 6.00 -27.81 0.93
N THR A 315 6.20 -27.53 2.21
CA THR A 315 5.49 -26.50 2.95
C THR A 315 6.43 -25.35 3.25
N GLN A 316 6.04 -24.17 2.86
CA GLN A 316 6.70 -22.96 3.32
C GLN A 316 5.80 -22.29 4.36
N VAL A 317 6.41 -21.91 5.49
CA VAL A 317 5.76 -21.12 6.56
C VAL A 317 6.65 -19.94 6.87
N GLY A 318 6.04 -18.75 7.02
CA GLY A 318 6.80 -17.54 7.30
C GLY A 318 6.14 -16.58 8.26
N THR A 319 6.92 -15.67 8.81
CA THR A 319 6.44 -14.54 9.61
C THR A 319 6.15 -13.32 8.73
N GLY A 320 6.89 -13.16 7.63
CA GLY A 320 6.81 -12.05 6.69
C GLY A 320 5.85 -12.24 5.53
N ASN A 321 5.30 -11.15 5.01
CA ASN A 321 4.43 -11.18 3.84
C ASN A 321 5.20 -11.63 2.58
N TYR A 322 4.47 -12.17 1.61
CA TYR A 322 4.99 -12.50 0.28
C TYR A 322 5.19 -11.25 -0.58
N ASN A 323 6.10 -10.39 -0.14
CA ASN A 323 6.35 -9.10 -0.78
C ASN A 323 7.86 -8.85 -0.87
N GLU A 324 8.39 -8.82 -2.07
CA GLU A 324 9.82 -8.75 -2.39
C GLU A 324 10.47 -7.44 -1.92
N LYS A 325 9.66 -6.36 -1.78
CA LYS A 325 10.16 -5.08 -1.25
C LYS A 325 10.29 -5.13 0.27
N THR A 326 9.27 -5.61 0.96
CA THR A 326 9.29 -5.68 2.43
C THR A 326 10.27 -6.74 2.95
N ALA A 327 10.49 -7.82 2.20
CA ALA A 327 11.52 -8.81 2.50
C ALA A 327 12.96 -8.25 2.52
N LYS A 328 13.18 -7.05 1.95
CA LYS A 328 14.46 -6.33 2.01
C LYS A 328 14.55 -5.33 3.17
N GLN A 329 13.49 -5.18 3.95
CA GLN A 329 13.38 -4.13 4.98
C GLN A 329 13.05 -4.66 6.36
N TYR A 330 12.23 -5.73 6.44
CA TYR A 330 11.74 -6.27 7.70
C TYR A 330 12.47 -7.56 8.07
N THR A 331 12.68 -7.71 9.37
CA THR A 331 13.23 -8.95 9.96
C THR A 331 12.14 -10.00 10.04
N ASP A 332 12.24 -11.02 9.19
CA ASP A 332 11.29 -12.11 9.09
C ASP A 332 11.99 -13.44 8.87
N LEU A 333 11.31 -14.52 9.23
CA LEU A 333 11.74 -15.90 9.01
C LEU A 333 10.90 -16.55 7.91
N CYS A 334 11.53 -17.39 7.09
CA CYS A 334 10.88 -18.18 6.05
C CYS A 334 11.45 -19.60 6.10
N LEU A 335 10.65 -20.53 6.62
CA LEU A 335 10.95 -21.95 6.66
C LEU A 335 10.41 -22.64 5.42
N MET A 336 11.22 -23.41 4.72
CA MET A 336 10.81 -24.34 3.67
C MET A 336 11.21 -25.75 4.08
N THR A 337 10.25 -26.69 4.09
CA THR A 337 10.43 -28.05 4.60
C THR A 337 9.68 -29.07 3.76
N ALA A 338 10.25 -30.27 3.67
CA ALA A 338 9.63 -31.44 3.04
C ALA A 338 9.04 -32.42 4.08
N ARG A 339 8.89 -32.03 5.34
CA ARG A 339 8.31 -32.87 6.39
C ARG A 339 6.84 -33.16 6.09
N PRO A 340 6.44 -34.46 5.98
CA PRO A 340 5.06 -34.82 5.63
C PRO A 340 4.02 -34.26 6.59
N GLU A 341 4.32 -34.24 7.89
CA GLU A 341 3.40 -33.80 8.95
C GLU A 341 2.97 -32.34 8.75
N LEU A 342 3.92 -31.46 8.38
CA LEU A 342 3.61 -30.06 8.09
C LEU A 342 2.85 -29.90 6.77
N GLY A 343 3.11 -30.79 5.80
CA GLY A 343 2.35 -30.84 4.55
C GLY A 343 0.90 -31.26 4.76
N GLU A 344 0.67 -32.25 5.60
CA GLU A 344 -0.67 -32.75 5.96
C GLU A 344 -1.47 -31.69 6.72
N ASP A 345 -0.85 -31.03 7.71
CA ASP A 345 -1.48 -29.90 8.44
C ASP A 345 -1.83 -28.75 7.52
N ALA A 346 -0.93 -28.38 6.62
CA ALA A 346 -1.21 -27.33 5.64
C ALA A 346 -2.32 -27.73 4.67
N ALA A 347 -2.38 -29.01 4.26
CA ALA A 347 -3.46 -29.51 3.40
C ALA A 347 -4.83 -29.45 4.08
N VAL A 348 -4.89 -29.64 5.40
CA VAL A 348 -6.13 -29.48 6.18
C VAL A 348 -6.57 -28.01 6.21
N LEU A 349 -5.64 -27.06 6.31
CA LEU A 349 -5.96 -25.63 6.30
C LEU A 349 -6.66 -25.19 5.01
N PHE A 350 -6.32 -25.80 3.86
CA PHE A 350 -6.84 -25.41 2.56
C PHE A 350 -8.06 -26.23 2.08
N ARG A 351 -8.60 -27.11 2.91
CA ARG A 351 -9.83 -27.87 2.64
C ARG A 351 -11.07 -27.07 2.98
#